data_d49e887a63a39861e8c90a88210c294e
#
_entry.id   d49e887a63a39861e8c90a88210c294e
#
_cell.length_a   1.000
_cell.length_b   1.000
_cell.length_c   1.000
_cell.angle_alpha   90.00
_cell.angle_beta   90.00
_cell.angle_gamma   90.00
#
_symmetry.space_group_name_H-M   'P 1'
#
loop_
_entity.id
_entity.type
_entity.pdbx_description
1 polymer ?
#
loop_
_entity_poly.entity_id
_entity_poly.type
_entity_poly.pdbx_seq_one_letter_code
_entity_poly.pdbx_strand_id
1 'polypeptide(L)'
;EIGSGLVGSEMCIRDRTHNWLALGLPMLDLFSFSLCMKCVGHVDAYDQGRTGHPLLDQELMEKCSKLGTAVAQSLGKPYEEVNTWEGEEGVCPVCHNSLLSVTGTTRVECPICGIWGTLSVNGEKVSVAFSEEEKNRARNTTIGIYEHYNEIQNMIKVCVPKLTAHKEDLEKKMEKYKNFEQVIENM
;
A
#
# COMPACT_ATOMS: atom_id res chain seq x y z
N GLU A 1 -6.95 22.16 -6.70
CA GLU A 1 -5.68 21.70 -7.30
C GLU A 1 -5.15 20.60 -6.41
N ILE A 2 -5.26 19.35 -6.87
CA ILE A 2 -4.51 18.25 -6.28
C ILE A 2 -3.08 18.51 -6.74
N GLY A 3 -2.22 18.90 -5.81
CA GLY A 3 -0.84 19.27 -6.10
C GLY A 3 -0.10 18.17 -6.85
N SER A 4 0.94 18.54 -7.56
CA SER A 4 1.86 17.61 -8.23
C SER A 4 2.17 16.45 -7.30
N GLY A 5 1.76 15.23 -7.70
CA GLY A 5 1.93 14.04 -6.89
C GLY A 5 3.39 13.86 -6.50
N LEU A 6 3.63 13.49 -5.25
CA LEU A 6 4.98 13.12 -4.82
C LEU A 6 5.37 11.84 -5.55
N VAL A 7 6.55 11.86 -6.16
CA VAL A 7 7.17 10.66 -6.76
C VAL A 7 8.17 10.12 -5.77
N GLY A 8 8.11 8.82 -5.52
CA GLY A 8 9.03 8.13 -4.64
C GLY A 8 9.50 6.82 -5.22
N SER A 9 10.60 6.34 -4.73
CA SER A 9 11.08 4.99 -4.94
C SER A 9 11.27 4.31 -3.61
N GLU A 10 11.09 3.02 -3.59
CA GLU A 10 11.25 2.21 -2.39
C GLU A 10 12.40 1.24 -2.58
N MET A 11 13.33 1.27 -1.65
CA MET A 11 14.41 0.30 -1.57
C MET A 11 14.36 -0.38 -0.21
N CYS A 12 14.16 -1.68 -0.22
CA CYS A 12 14.19 -2.48 0.98
C CYS A 12 15.51 -3.24 1.06
N ILE A 13 16.44 -2.74 1.88
CA ILE A 13 17.69 -3.45 2.19
C ILE A 13 17.41 -4.42 3.33
N ARG A 14 17.61 -5.70 3.07
CA ARG A 14 17.28 -6.79 3.99
C ARG A 14 18.53 -7.57 4.35
N ASP A 15 18.76 -7.72 5.65
CA ASP A 15 19.83 -8.53 6.19
C ASP A 15 19.49 -10.03 6.26
N ARG A 16 18.26 -10.40 5.84
CA ARG A 16 17.70 -11.74 5.99
C ARG A 16 17.04 -12.24 4.71
N THR A 17 16.68 -13.51 4.74
CA THR A 17 15.99 -14.21 3.66
C THR A 17 14.55 -13.70 3.45
N HIS A 18 14.01 -13.94 2.27
CA HIS A 18 12.67 -13.51 1.83
C HIS A 18 11.55 -13.79 2.86
N ASN A 19 11.54 -14.98 3.50
CA ASN A 19 10.45 -15.37 4.40
C ASN A 19 10.31 -14.48 5.65
N TRP A 20 11.40 -13.86 6.11
CA TRP A 20 11.36 -12.98 7.30
C TRP A 20 10.92 -11.56 6.98
N LEU A 21 10.98 -11.19 5.71
CA LEU A 21 10.78 -9.81 5.27
C LEU A 21 9.76 -9.68 4.14
N ALA A 22 8.93 -10.71 3.95
CA ALA A 22 7.91 -10.75 2.90
C ALA A 22 6.93 -9.56 2.91
N LEU A 23 6.75 -8.91 4.06
CA LEU A 23 5.90 -7.73 4.20
C LEU A 23 6.64 -6.40 4.07
N GLY A 24 7.96 -6.39 3.86
CA GLY A 24 8.74 -5.14 3.85
C GLY A 24 8.30 -4.18 2.74
N LEU A 25 8.35 -4.59 1.47
CA LEU A 25 7.84 -3.78 0.35
C LEU A 25 6.35 -3.48 0.48
N PRO A 26 5.46 -4.46 0.76
CA PRO A 26 4.05 -4.16 0.96
C PRO A 26 3.74 -3.09 2.02
N MET A 27 4.53 -3.02 3.09
CA MET A 27 4.36 -1.98 4.11
C MET A 27 4.81 -0.61 3.62
N LEU A 28 5.90 -0.54 2.84
CA LEU A 28 6.34 0.69 2.20
C LEU A 28 5.34 1.16 1.15
N ASP A 29 4.85 0.25 0.30
CA ASP A 29 3.79 0.53 -0.67
C ASP A 29 2.56 1.13 0.00
N LEU A 30 2.09 0.53 1.10
CA LEU A 30 0.92 1.04 1.82
C LEU A 30 1.15 2.45 2.36
N PHE A 31 2.36 2.75 2.83
CA PHE A 31 2.74 4.08 3.28
C PHE A 31 2.72 5.09 2.13
N SER A 32 3.35 4.76 1.00
CA SER A 32 3.40 5.61 -0.20
C SER A 32 2.00 5.87 -0.76
N PHE A 33 1.15 4.86 -0.82
CA PHE A 33 -0.25 4.99 -1.23
C PHE A 33 -1.05 5.93 -0.32
N SER A 34 -0.86 5.79 1.00
CA SER A 34 -1.55 6.65 1.98
C SER A 34 -1.16 8.12 1.85
N LEU A 35 0.03 8.40 1.33
CA LEU A 35 0.51 9.75 1.04
C LEU A 35 0.19 10.22 -0.39
N CYS A 36 -0.58 9.45 -1.15
CA CYS A 36 -0.85 9.71 -2.57
C CYS A 36 0.43 9.88 -3.41
N MET A 37 1.51 9.16 -3.05
CA MET A 37 2.74 9.13 -3.82
C MET A 37 2.62 8.17 -5.00
N LYS A 38 3.22 8.54 -6.14
CA LYS A 38 3.35 7.63 -7.28
C LYS A 38 4.63 6.83 -7.09
N CYS A 39 4.50 5.53 -6.84
CA CYS A 39 5.64 4.62 -6.86
C CYS A 39 6.05 4.36 -8.31
N VAL A 40 7.33 4.49 -8.62
CA VAL A 40 7.89 4.28 -9.96
C VAL A 40 8.78 3.04 -10.03
N GLY A 41 8.87 2.29 -8.96
CA GLY A 41 9.59 1.04 -8.91
C GLY A 41 10.06 0.68 -7.51
N HIS A 42 10.57 -0.54 -7.39
CA HIS A 42 11.18 -1.02 -6.16
C HIS A 42 12.35 -1.97 -6.44
N VAL A 43 13.24 -2.09 -5.48
CA VAL A 43 14.36 -3.03 -5.49
C VAL A 43 14.41 -3.75 -4.15
N ASP A 44 14.38 -5.07 -4.17
CA ASP A 44 14.66 -5.91 -3.03
C ASP A 44 16.16 -6.26 -2.97
N ALA A 45 16.79 -6.03 -1.82
CA ALA A 45 18.18 -6.37 -1.58
C ALA A 45 18.26 -7.38 -0.42
N TYR A 46 18.33 -8.64 -0.76
CA TYR A 46 18.46 -9.75 0.21
C TYR A 46 19.91 -9.98 0.63
N ASP A 47 20.09 -10.51 1.83
CA ASP A 47 21.39 -10.93 2.37
C ASP A 47 22.47 -9.82 2.44
N GLN A 48 22.03 -8.57 2.54
CA GLN A 48 22.90 -7.38 2.56
C GLN A 48 23.17 -6.87 4.00
N GLY A 49 23.33 -7.77 4.96
CA GLY A 49 23.35 -7.46 6.40
C GLY A 49 24.61 -6.75 6.94
N ARG A 50 25.56 -6.32 6.10
CA ARG A 50 26.79 -5.64 6.53
C ARG A 50 27.04 -4.36 5.73
N THR A 51 27.54 -3.35 6.40
CA THR A 51 27.93 -2.08 5.78
C THR A 51 28.91 -2.31 4.62
N GLY A 52 28.59 -1.74 3.46
CA GLY A 52 29.39 -1.88 2.24
C GLY A 52 29.14 -3.15 1.43
N HIS A 53 28.47 -4.16 1.98
CA HIS A 53 28.17 -5.40 1.24
C HIS A 53 27.40 -5.15 -0.07
N PRO A 54 26.36 -4.28 -0.11
CA PRO A 54 25.66 -3.98 -1.36
C PRO A 54 26.56 -3.47 -2.48
N LEU A 55 27.66 -2.77 -2.16
CA LEU A 55 28.58 -2.23 -3.17
C LEU A 55 29.35 -3.32 -3.92
N LEU A 56 29.39 -4.55 -3.39
CA LEU A 56 30.03 -5.70 -4.03
C LEU A 56 29.08 -6.44 -4.99
N ASP A 57 27.78 -6.15 -4.91
CA ASP A 57 26.74 -6.72 -5.76
C ASP A 57 26.46 -5.77 -6.93
N GLN A 58 27.13 -6.02 -8.05
CA GLN A 58 27.04 -5.17 -9.24
C GLN A 58 25.63 -5.17 -9.82
N GLU A 59 24.93 -6.30 -9.82
CA GLU A 59 23.55 -6.37 -10.34
C GLU A 59 22.59 -5.53 -9.50
N LEU A 60 22.70 -5.60 -8.17
CA LEU A 60 21.94 -4.77 -7.25
C LEU A 60 22.23 -3.29 -7.49
N MET A 61 23.51 -2.92 -7.64
CA MET A 61 23.89 -1.51 -7.89
C MET A 61 23.33 -1.00 -9.23
N GLU A 62 23.28 -1.82 -10.27
CA GLU A 62 22.68 -1.48 -11.56
C GLU A 62 21.16 -1.27 -11.43
N LYS A 63 20.44 -2.15 -10.70
CA LYS A 63 19.01 -2.00 -10.39
C LYS A 63 18.75 -0.69 -9.64
N CYS A 64 19.54 -0.40 -8.62
CA CYS A 64 19.42 0.86 -7.86
C CYS A 64 19.66 2.09 -8.74
N SER A 65 20.62 2.04 -9.66
CA SER A 65 20.91 3.13 -10.60
C SER A 65 19.75 3.37 -11.56
N LYS A 66 19.14 2.32 -12.11
CA LYS A 66 17.96 2.41 -12.98
C LYS A 66 16.78 3.01 -12.22
N LEU A 67 16.51 2.53 -10.99
CA LEU A 67 15.45 3.05 -10.17
C LEU A 67 15.65 4.53 -9.85
N GLY A 68 16.87 4.95 -9.48
CA GLY A 68 17.20 6.36 -9.26
C GLY A 68 16.98 7.23 -10.51
N THR A 69 17.30 6.69 -11.69
CA THR A 69 17.04 7.35 -12.97
C THR A 69 15.53 7.50 -13.24
N ALA A 70 14.75 6.47 -12.98
CA ALA A 70 13.29 6.51 -13.13
C ALA A 70 12.65 7.57 -12.20
N VAL A 71 13.11 7.66 -10.95
CA VAL A 71 12.68 8.72 -10.03
C VAL A 71 13.03 10.10 -10.59
N ALA A 72 14.28 10.33 -10.98
CA ALA A 72 14.73 11.63 -11.50
C ALA A 72 13.94 12.07 -12.73
N GLN A 73 13.64 11.15 -13.65
CA GLN A 73 12.86 11.42 -14.86
C GLN A 73 11.37 11.66 -14.59
N SER A 74 10.86 11.23 -13.45
CA SER A 74 9.46 11.38 -13.06
C SER A 74 9.20 12.63 -12.22
N LEU A 75 10.23 13.24 -11.66
CA LEU A 75 10.10 14.46 -10.86
C LEU A 75 9.53 15.61 -11.68
N GLY A 76 8.58 16.33 -11.08
CA GLY A 76 7.95 17.50 -11.69
C GLY A 76 6.89 17.18 -12.76
N LYS A 77 6.64 15.90 -13.07
CA LYS A 77 5.53 15.50 -13.95
C LYS A 77 4.21 15.46 -13.17
N PRO A 78 3.07 15.74 -13.83
CA PRO A 78 1.76 15.45 -13.27
C PRO A 78 1.62 13.98 -12.89
N TYR A 79 0.88 13.70 -11.82
CA TYR A 79 0.71 12.35 -11.29
C TYR A 79 0.25 11.33 -12.35
N GLU A 80 -0.69 11.74 -13.20
CA GLU A 80 -1.30 10.90 -14.24
C GLU A 80 -0.35 10.61 -15.41
N GLU A 81 0.69 11.43 -15.59
CA GLU A 81 1.69 11.27 -16.65
C GLU A 81 2.86 10.37 -16.24
N VAL A 82 2.97 10.03 -14.96
CA VAL A 82 4.02 9.13 -14.47
C VAL A 82 3.57 7.68 -14.69
N ASN A 83 4.12 7.05 -15.74
CA ASN A 83 3.81 5.66 -16.11
C ASN A 83 5.06 4.77 -16.14
N THR A 84 6.16 5.24 -15.56
CA THR A 84 7.42 4.48 -15.48
C THR A 84 7.33 3.46 -14.35
N TRP A 85 7.82 2.25 -14.61
CA TRP A 85 7.99 1.21 -13.60
C TRP A 85 9.36 0.54 -13.76
N GLU A 86 10.11 0.48 -12.68
CA GLU A 86 11.38 -0.25 -12.58
C GLU A 86 11.29 -1.27 -11.43
N GLY A 87 11.33 -2.54 -11.76
CA GLY A 87 11.21 -3.64 -10.82
C GLY A 87 10.42 -4.81 -11.39
N GLU A 88 10.07 -5.76 -10.55
CA GLU A 88 9.25 -6.89 -10.95
C GLU A 88 7.80 -6.46 -11.15
N GLU A 89 7.14 -7.02 -12.16
CA GLU A 89 5.75 -6.68 -12.51
C GLU A 89 4.74 -6.99 -11.39
N GLY A 90 5.04 -7.98 -10.54
CA GLY A 90 4.12 -8.42 -9.52
C GLY A 90 2.82 -9.00 -10.08
N VAL A 91 1.80 -9.11 -9.23
CA VAL A 91 0.47 -9.65 -9.63
C VAL A 91 -0.54 -8.52 -9.85
N CYS A 92 -0.47 -7.45 -9.06
CA CYS A 92 -1.36 -6.31 -9.21
C CYS A 92 -0.86 -5.37 -10.29
N PRO A 93 -1.64 -5.07 -11.35
CA PRO A 93 -1.20 -4.23 -12.46
C PRO A 93 -1.17 -2.73 -12.13
N VAL A 94 -1.56 -2.33 -10.92
CA VAL A 94 -1.61 -0.92 -10.48
C VAL A 94 -0.47 -0.58 -9.53
N CYS A 95 -0.23 -1.44 -8.54
CA CYS A 95 0.81 -1.20 -7.52
C CYS A 95 1.95 -2.21 -7.57
N HIS A 96 1.91 -3.15 -8.52
CA HIS A 96 2.93 -4.19 -8.74
C HIS A 96 3.20 -5.10 -7.51
N ASN A 97 2.29 -5.10 -6.56
CA ASN A 97 2.37 -5.96 -5.38
C ASN A 97 1.93 -7.39 -5.71
N SER A 98 2.62 -8.39 -5.14
CA SER A 98 2.32 -9.81 -5.33
C SER A 98 1.49 -10.42 -4.20
N LEU A 99 1.21 -9.67 -3.12
CA LEU A 99 0.30 -10.13 -2.08
C LEU A 99 -1.16 -10.01 -2.53
N LEU A 100 -1.93 -11.04 -2.21
CA LEU A 100 -3.37 -11.07 -2.45
C LEU A 100 -4.11 -11.52 -1.19
N SER A 101 -5.21 -10.84 -0.90
CA SER A 101 -6.18 -11.27 0.11
C SER A 101 -7.12 -12.30 -0.51
N VAL A 102 -7.05 -13.54 -0.02
CA VAL A 102 -7.88 -14.65 -0.47
C VAL A 102 -9.04 -14.84 0.50
N THR A 103 -10.28 -14.75 -0.01
CA THR A 103 -11.50 -14.77 0.80
C THR A 103 -12.26 -16.11 0.74
N GLY A 104 -11.58 -17.19 0.32
CA GLY A 104 -12.18 -18.52 0.17
C GLY A 104 -12.94 -18.73 -1.15
N THR A 105 -12.87 -17.78 -2.07
CA THR A 105 -13.41 -17.86 -3.43
C THR A 105 -12.33 -17.52 -4.44
N THR A 106 -12.64 -17.60 -5.74
CA THR A 106 -11.74 -17.12 -6.80
C THR A 106 -11.65 -15.59 -6.86
N ARG A 107 -12.50 -14.86 -6.14
CA ARG A 107 -12.38 -13.41 -5.99
C ARG A 107 -11.27 -13.10 -4.98
N VAL A 108 -10.29 -12.33 -5.40
CA VAL A 108 -9.14 -11.91 -4.60
C VAL A 108 -9.00 -10.39 -4.61
N GLU A 109 -8.42 -9.84 -3.57
CA GLU A 109 -8.20 -8.40 -3.43
C GLU A 109 -6.70 -8.09 -3.33
N CYS A 110 -6.26 -7.04 -4.01
CA CYS A 110 -4.97 -6.44 -3.71
C CYS A 110 -5.09 -5.61 -2.43
N PRO A 111 -4.40 -5.97 -1.32
CA PRO A 111 -4.57 -5.27 -0.05
C PRO A 111 -3.98 -3.86 -0.04
N ILE A 112 -3.11 -3.53 -1.01
CA ILE A 112 -2.48 -2.21 -1.13
C ILE A 112 -3.43 -1.22 -1.82
N CYS A 113 -3.86 -1.51 -3.05
CA CYS A 113 -4.67 -0.57 -3.82
C CYS A 113 -6.18 -0.84 -3.75
N GLY A 114 -6.61 -1.92 -3.10
CA GLY A 114 -8.02 -2.23 -2.84
C GLY A 114 -8.82 -2.73 -4.04
N ILE A 115 -8.17 -3.05 -5.17
CA ILE A 115 -8.86 -3.55 -6.36
C ILE A 115 -9.11 -5.05 -6.27
N TRP A 116 -10.22 -5.50 -6.87
CA TRP A 116 -10.61 -6.89 -6.92
C TRP A 116 -10.25 -7.53 -8.25
N GLY A 117 -9.82 -8.78 -8.20
CA GLY A 117 -9.52 -9.58 -9.37
C GLY A 117 -10.11 -10.98 -9.27
N THR A 118 -10.07 -11.71 -10.38
CA THR A 118 -10.46 -13.11 -10.44
C THR A 118 -9.23 -13.99 -10.61
N LEU A 119 -8.96 -14.81 -9.60
CA LEU A 119 -7.88 -15.77 -9.60
C LEU A 119 -8.26 -16.99 -10.42
N SER A 120 -7.34 -17.45 -11.25
CA SER A 120 -7.43 -18.69 -12.00
C SER A 120 -6.16 -19.51 -11.85
N VAL A 121 -6.31 -20.83 -11.91
CA VAL A 121 -5.22 -21.78 -11.79
C VAL A 121 -5.22 -22.69 -13.02
N ASN A 122 -4.06 -22.82 -13.66
CA ASN A 122 -3.85 -23.73 -14.78
C ASN A 122 -2.57 -24.54 -14.53
N GLY A 123 -2.74 -25.78 -14.08
CA GLY A 123 -1.64 -26.58 -13.58
C GLY A 123 -1.03 -25.94 -12.33
N GLU A 124 0.27 -25.66 -12.36
CA GLU A 124 0.99 -24.97 -11.28
C GLU A 124 0.98 -23.43 -11.42
N LYS A 125 0.46 -22.93 -12.54
CA LYS A 125 0.45 -21.50 -12.82
C LYS A 125 -0.81 -20.84 -12.25
N VAL A 126 -0.60 -19.82 -11.43
CA VAL A 126 -1.65 -18.93 -10.93
C VAL A 126 -1.63 -17.64 -11.73
N SER A 127 -2.81 -17.13 -12.07
CA SER A 127 -2.97 -15.82 -12.70
C SER A 127 -4.19 -15.10 -12.11
N VAL A 128 -4.15 -13.77 -12.13
CA VAL A 128 -5.26 -12.93 -11.66
C VAL A 128 -5.62 -11.93 -12.75
N ALA A 129 -6.89 -11.89 -13.10
CA ALA A 129 -7.44 -10.94 -14.05
C ALA A 129 -8.15 -9.80 -13.29
N PHE A 130 -7.75 -8.56 -13.57
CA PHE A 130 -8.39 -7.35 -13.04
C PHE A 130 -9.07 -6.62 -14.19
N SER A 131 -10.32 -6.19 -13.98
CA SER A 131 -11.04 -5.38 -14.97
C SER A 131 -10.49 -3.94 -15.04
N GLU A 132 -10.72 -3.25 -16.15
CA GLU A 132 -10.35 -1.84 -16.28
C GLU A 132 -11.12 -0.95 -15.28
N GLU A 133 -12.37 -1.32 -14.96
CA GLU A 133 -13.15 -0.63 -13.92
C GLU A 133 -12.46 -0.71 -12.56
N GLU A 134 -12.00 -1.89 -12.15
CA GLU A 134 -11.28 -2.08 -10.90
C GLU A 134 -9.94 -1.32 -10.88
N LYS A 135 -9.18 -1.35 -11.98
CA LYS A 135 -7.93 -0.59 -12.07
C LYS A 135 -8.15 0.92 -11.89
N ASN A 136 -9.22 1.44 -12.50
CA ASN A 136 -9.57 2.87 -12.42
C ASN A 136 -10.01 3.32 -11.03
N ARG A 137 -10.52 2.41 -10.19
CA ARG A 137 -10.96 2.72 -8.81
C ARG A 137 -9.92 2.38 -7.74
N ALA A 138 -8.70 2.08 -8.12
CA ALA A 138 -7.62 1.86 -7.15
C ALA A 138 -7.46 3.07 -6.22
N ARG A 139 -7.12 2.84 -4.96
CA ARG A 139 -7.05 3.87 -3.89
C ARG A 139 -6.21 5.09 -4.24
N ASN A 140 -5.24 4.96 -5.11
CA ASN A 140 -4.36 6.05 -5.56
C ASN A 140 -4.82 6.75 -6.84
N THR A 141 -5.98 6.40 -7.38
CA THR A 141 -6.58 7.09 -8.53
C THR A 141 -7.52 8.19 -8.06
N THR A 142 -7.79 9.16 -8.93
CA THR A 142 -8.78 10.20 -8.66
C THR A 142 -10.15 9.62 -8.30
N ILE A 143 -10.59 8.58 -9.02
CA ILE A 143 -11.86 7.89 -8.75
C ILE A 143 -11.83 7.23 -7.37
N GLY A 144 -10.80 6.46 -7.07
CA GLY A 144 -10.67 5.79 -5.77
C GLY A 144 -10.60 6.75 -4.59
N ILE A 145 -9.91 7.88 -4.74
CA ILE A 145 -9.86 8.94 -3.73
C ILE A 145 -11.26 9.54 -3.50
N TYR A 146 -12.03 9.82 -4.57
CA TYR A 146 -13.40 10.31 -4.44
C TYR A 146 -14.35 9.28 -3.85
N GLU A 147 -14.24 8.01 -4.20
CA GLU A 147 -15.01 6.93 -3.56
C GLU A 147 -14.76 6.93 -2.04
N HIS A 148 -13.50 6.92 -1.63
CA HIS A 148 -13.15 6.93 -0.21
C HIS A 148 -13.62 8.19 0.52
N TYR A 149 -13.49 9.37 -0.10
CA TYR A 149 -14.05 10.61 0.46
C TYR A 149 -15.56 10.50 0.68
N ASN A 150 -16.31 9.98 -0.29
CA ASN A 150 -17.75 9.79 -0.19
C ASN A 150 -18.12 8.76 0.90
N GLU A 151 -17.34 7.70 1.07
CA GLU A 151 -17.51 6.73 2.15
C GLU A 151 -17.38 7.41 3.52
N ILE A 152 -16.35 8.25 3.72
CA ILE A 152 -16.15 9.02 4.95
C ILE A 152 -17.36 9.95 5.20
N GLN A 153 -17.81 10.70 4.19
CA GLN A 153 -18.96 11.58 4.33
C GLN A 153 -20.24 10.82 4.68
N ASN A 154 -20.46 9.66 4.07
CA ASN A 154 -21.61 8.81 4.38
C ASN A 154 -21.52 8.19 5.78
N MET A 155 -20.32 7.82 6.22
CA MET A 155 -20.09 7.31 7.57
C MET A 155 -20.47 8.36 8.63
N ILE A 156 -20.14 9.64 8.41
CA ILE A 156 -20.54 10.74 9.31
C ILE A 156 -22.06 10.79 9.43
N LYS A 157 -22.79 10.69 8.31
CA LYS A 157 -24.27 10.70 8.31
C LYS A 157 -24.89 9.55 9.07
N VAL A 158 -24.23 8.40 9.15
CA VAL A 158 -24.68 7.21 9.88
C VAL A 158 -24.25 7.26 11.35
N CYS A 159 -22.99 7.59 11.60
CA CYS A 159 -22.41 7.53 12.94
C CYS A 159 -22.88 8.65 13.85
N VAL A 160 -23.00 9.88 13.35
CA VAL A 160 -23.38 11.04 14.18
C VAL A 160 -24.79 10.89 14.77
N PRO A 161 -25.84 10.56 14.01
CA PRO A 161 -27.17 10.32 14.58
C PRO A 161 -27.17 9.19 15.60
N LYS A 162 -26.45 8.10 15.36
CA LYS A 162 -26.32 6.97 16.28
C LYS A 162 -25.65 7.38 17.58
N LEU A 163 -24.54 8.12 17.52
CA LEU A 163 -23.84 8.61 18.71
C LEU A 163 -24.72 9.58 19.49
N THR A 164 -25.46 10.47 18.83
CA THR A 164 -26.37 11.42 19.47
C THR A 164 -27.51 10.70 20.17
N ALA A 165 -28.11 9.70 19.52
CA ALA A 165 -29.21 8.92 20.11
C ALA A 165 -28.79 8.07 21.33
N HIS A 166 -27.52 7.71 21.44
CA HIS A 166 -26.98 6.86 22.52
C HIS A 166 -25.97 7.59 23.41
N LYS A 167 -26.01 8.93 23.45
CA LYS A 167 -24.99 9.74 24.14
C LYS A 167 -24.82 9.35 25.61
N GLU A 168 -25.91 9.26 26.37
CA GLU A 168 -25.85 8.93 27.80
C GLU A 168 -25.31 7.51 28.08
N ASP A 169 -25.72 6.54 27.25
CA ASP A 169 -25.21 5.17 27.35
C ASP A 169 -23.72 5.09 27.00
N LEU A 170 -23.31 5.85 26.00
CA LEU A 170 -21.88 5.96 25.61
C LEU A 170 -21.06 6.60 26.75
N GLU A 171 -21.53 7.69 27.36
CA GLU A 171 -20.85 8.33 28.49
C GLU A 171 -20.66 7.38 29.66
N LYS A 172 -21.69 6.62 30.03
CA LYS A 172 -21.59 5.59 31.08
C LYS A 172 -20.58 4.50 30.73
N LYS A 173 -20.57 4.05 29.48
CA LYS A 173 -19.61 3.01 29.02
C LYS A 173 -18.18 3.53 28.94
N MET A 174 -17.98 4.80 28.67
CA MET A 174 -16.68 5.45 28.62
C MET A 174 -16.09 5.75 30.00
N GLU A 175 -16.93 5.84 31.05
CA GLU A 175 -16.48 6.21 32.39
C GLU A 175 -15.32 5.36 32.89
N LYS A 176 -15.38 4.05 32.66
CA LYS A 176 -14.33 3.10 33.07
C LYS A 176 -12.98 3.31 32.36
N TYR A 177 -12.96 4.07 31.25
CA TYR A 177 -11.74 4.35 30.49
C TYR A 177 -11.15 5.73 30.79
N LYS A 178 -11.86 6.60 31.53
CA LYS A 178 -11.38 7.95 31.88
C LYS A 178 -10.20 7.93 32.85
N ASN A 179 -10.08 6.89 33.65
CA ASN A 179 -9.05 6.75 34.69
C ASN A 179 -7.97 5.73 34.30
N PHE A 180 -7.66 5.64 32.98
CA PHE A 180 -6.70 4.66 32.49
C PHE A 180 -5.28 4.83 33.08
N GLU A 181 -4.89 6.06 33.40
CA GLU A 181 -3.61 6.35 34.08
C GLU A 181 -3.50 5.69 35.45
N GLN A 182 -4.60 5.58 36.24
CA GLN A 182 -4.60 4.92 37.53
C GLN A 182 -4.42 3.39 37.44
N VAL A 183 -4.70 2.79 36.30
CA VAL A 183 -4.52 1.34 36.11
C VAL A 183 -3.04 0.99 35.94
N ILE A 184 -2.27 1.88 35.33
CA ILE A 184 -0.82 1.68 35.11
C ILE A 184 -0.05 1.84 36.42
N GLU A 185 -0.46 2.76 37.32
CA GLU A 185 0.19 2.96 38.63
C GLU A 185 -0.03 1.79 39.60
N ASN A 186 -1.03 0.95 39.37
CA ASN A 186 -1.37 -0.20 40.24
C ASN A 186 -0.93 -1.55 39.61
N MET A 187 -0.22 -1.59 38.50
CA MET A 187 0.43 -2.77 37.90
C MET A 187 1.90 -2.84 38.27
#